data_3b6d12d892c231436744cdee395fb7aa
#
_entry.id   3b6d12d892c231436744cdee395fb7aa
#
_cell.length_a   1.000
_cell.length_b   1.000
_cell.length_c   1.000
_cell.angle_alpha   90.00
_cell.angle_beta   90.00
_cell.angle_gamma   90.00
#
_symmetry.space_group_name_H-M   'P 1'
#
loop_
_entity.id
_entity.type
_entity.pdbx_description
1 polymer ?
#
loop_
_entity_poly.entity_id
_entity_poly.type
_entity_poly.pdbx_seq_one_letter_code
_entity_poly.pdbx_strand_id
1 'polypeptide(L)'
;MQLRTCVSPAGRFIYAVHRPCFTADNFREQNHFADLGTLADGSRHRNSANFPSGSVHEPAADWVFEIPNALPFRGTTYIGKAWADARAGNPESIRLPAPPAVSFCDGYSDEPSACLAIGRLARPLRLALAVTSADARDLRCLAHLACTFRLDEKTGEPWGLAYRKEPSGRVKALITDPALFDAVANNRHLPDVYKRAMALRPGAQGGSEIVGEWRPSADSHVFEYLRRNSYIPWGHYAANMADDAVRYRVEDLSPEDMAGMRHLYYQRTYTRLARMLSLPSKTGGGALSADELETLRVHIVKALPHHENIEFNRTLWGWNYGFDYAPSGYRLHASHQQIHQQFALIPAQVPLATGEGALPAYACGDLVGEVVKAFRRQTGKSFFECYQQAIRQNHRMDENPDAQRSLVVFEDAQVMLFVPKAQTSQWELQLMPKTSVGNIVEADTAMRRSLDRAILIAVKVLGALGATMITGIEYSKPVVNGDADQRLLIAFLPRLPESPGAFSEAQLRWINGHYPEDFAQACRACKAESVAG
;
A
#
# COMPACT_ATOMS: atom_id res chain seq x y z
N MET A 1 -5.01 20.58 26.16
CA MET A 1 -5.76 19.47 25.55
C MET A 1 -5.10 18.17 25.94
N GLN A 2 -5.84 17.19 26.48
CA GLN A 2 -5.30 15.88 26.82
C GLN A 2 -5.07 15.07 25.54
N LEU A 3 -3.89 14.48 25.39
CA LEU A 3 -3.57 13.62 24.25
C LEU A 3 -4.38 12.30 24.36
N ARG A 4 -5.19 12.01 23.36
CA ARG A 4 -5.96 10.77 23.28
C ARG A 4 -5.15 9.74 22.49
N THR A 5 -4.46 8.84 23.18
CA THR A 5 -3.67 7.77 22.57
C THR A 5 -3.92 6.46 23.32
N CYS A 6 -3.79 5.32 22.66
CA CYS A 6 -3.86 4.03 23.33
C CYS A 6 -2.57 3.67 24.09
N VAL A 7 -1.51 4.46 23.97
CA VAL A 7 -0.23 4.20 24.64
C VAL A 7 -0.20 4.89 26.00
N SER A 8 -0.15 4.13 27.08
CA SER A 8 0.00 4.69 28.43
C SER A 8 1.47 4.98 28.78
N PRO A 9 1.74 5.90 29.73
CA PRO A 9 3.10 6.16 30.21
C PRO A 9 3.75 4.95 30.91
N ALA A 10 2.94 3.95 31.29
CA ALA A 10 3.43 2.69 31.86
C ALA A 10 3.83 1.66 30.80
N GLY A 11 3.81 2.02 29.50
CA GLY A 11 4.12 1.11 28.40
C GLY A 11 3.09 0.00 28.25
N ARG A 12 1.81 0.32 28.38
CA ARG A 12 0.68 -0.58 28.19
C ARG A 12 -0.33 0.03 27.23
N PHE A 13 -1.05 -0.80 26.50
CA PHE A 13 -2.22 -0.37 25.75
C PHE A 13 -3.42 -0.11 26.65
N ILE A 14 -4.13 0.98 26.37
CA ILE A 14 -5.39 1.36 27.00
C ILE A 14 -6.48 1.48 25.93
N TYR A 15 -7.67 1.04 26.26
CA TYR A 15 -8.84 1.08 25.40
C TYR A 15 -10.12 1.10 26.25
N ALA A 16 -11.24 1.48 25.64
CA ALA A 16 -12.54 1.46 26.27
C ALA A 16 -13.33 0.21 25.85
N VAL A 17 -14.26 -0.22 26.70
CA VAL A 17 -15.19 -1.32 26.42
C VAL A 17 -16.60 -0.78 26.50
N HIS A 18 -17.32 -0.85 25.40
CA HIS A 18 -18.73 -0.52 25.35
C HIS A 18 -19.56 -1.79 25.51
N ARG A 19 -20.54 -1.75 26.42
CA ARG A 19 -21.56 -2.78 26.61
C ARG A 19 -22.90 -2.12 26.36
N PRO A 20 -23.24 -1.91 25.08
CA PRO A 20 -24.41 -1.11 24.77
C PRO A 20 -25.70 -1.80 25.17
N CYS A 21 -26.62 -1.02 25.72
CA CYS A 21 -28.04 -1.32 25.70
C CYS A 21 -28.71 -0.16 24.96
N PHE A 22 -29.68 -0.42 24.12
CA PHE A 22 -30.34 0.63 23.37
C PHE A 22 -31.79 0.29 23.06
N THR A 23 -32.56 1.35 22.82
CA THR A 23 -33.87 1.28 22.18
C THR A 23 -33.80 2.08 20.90
N ALA A 24 -34.08 1.46 19.77
CA ALA A 24 -34.26 2.14 18.49
C ALA A 24 -35.74 2.26 18.18
N ASP A 25 -36.23 3.48 18.12
CA ASP A 25 -37.64 3.74 17.78
C ASP A 25 -37.87 3.44 16.30
N ASN A 26 -38.94 2.74 16.03
CA ASN A 26 -39.37 2.49 14.67
C ASN A 26 -40.15 3.71 14.13
N PHE A 27 -39.46 4.59 13.42
CA PHE A 27 -40.06 5.73 12.75
C PHE A 27 -40.81 5.36 11.46
N ARG A 28 -40.78 4.09 11.06
CA ARG A 28 -41.52 3.60 9.90
C ARG A 28 -42.84 3.04 10.34
N GLU A 29 -43.85 3.86 10.23
CA GLU A 29 -45.20 3.47 10.46
C GLU A 29 -45.81 2.72 9.27
N GLN A 30 -47.02 2.16 9.43
CA GLN A 30 -47.68 1.34 8.41
C GLN A 30 -47.85 2.05 7.05
N ASN A 31 -47.97 3.36 7.04
CA ASN A 31 -48.07 4.15 5.82
C ASN A 31 -46.80 4.21 4.98
N HIS A 32 -45.66 3.81 5.54
CA HIS A 32 -44.38 3.64 4.81
C HIS A 32 -44.22 2.26 4.19
N PHE A 33 -45.14 1.35 4.41
CA PHE A 33 -45.09 0.00 3.83
C PHE A 33 -45.63 0.01 2.41
N ALA A 34 -44.92 -0.64 1.51
CA ALA A 34 -45.25 -0.74 0.10
C ALA A 34 -45.53 -2.18 -0.30
N ASP A 35 -46.45 -2.37 -1.25
CA ASP A 35 -46.58 -3.63 -1.97
C ASP A 35 -45.41 -3.80 -2.92
N LEU A 36 -44.72 -4.91 -2.82
CA LEU A 36 -43.57 -5.28 -3.69
C LEU A 36 -43.98 -6.15 -4.87
N GLY A 37 -45.27 -6.52 -4.97
CA GLY A 37 -45.82 -7.35 -6.03
C GLY A 37 -46.55 -8.59 -5.52
N THR A 38 -46.86 -9.49 -6.45
CA THR A 38 -47.56 -10.75 -6.17
C THR A 38 -46.57 -11.92 -6.31
N LEU A 39 -46.53 -12.78 -5.32
CA LEU A 39 -45.75 -14.02 -5.36
C LEU A 39 -46.38 -15.04 -6.31
N ALA A 40 -45.66 -16.12 -6.65
CA ALA A 40 -46.13 -17.18 -7.55
C ALA A 40 -47.38 -17.90 -7.05
N ASP A 41 -47.64 -17.87 -5.74
CA ASP A 41 -48.85 -18.45 -5.11
C ASP A 41 -50.05 -17.48 -5.13
N GLY A 42 -49.91 -16.31 -5.74
CA GLY A 42 -50.95 -15.29 -5.81
C GLY A 42 -51.04 -14.38 -4.57
N SER A 43 -50.25 -14.62 -3.54
CA SER A 43 -50.22 -13.74 -2.33
C SER A 43 -49.50 -12.42 -2.64
N ARG A 44 -49.95 -11.33 -1.98
CA ARG A 44 -49.28 -10.03 -2.04
C ARG A 44 -48.11 -10.00 -1.08
N HIS A 45 -46.96 -9.59 -1.58
CA HIS A 45 -45.76 -9.40 -0.78
C HIS A 45 -45.56 -7.92 -0.44
N ARG A 46 -45.42 -7.63 0.86
CA ARG A 46 -45.17 -6.30 1.36
C ARG A 46 -43.80 -6.19 2.02
N ASN A 47 -43.16 -5.03 1.92
CA ASN A 47 -41.90 -4.76 2.58
C ASN A 47 -42.02 -4.68 4.13
N SER A 48 -43.23 -4.74 4.68
CA SER A 48 -43.45 -4.74 6.13
C SER A 48 -42.72 -5.87 6.86
N ALA A 49 -42.51 -7.01 6.20
CA ALA A 49 -41.74 -8.13 6.78
C ALA A 49 -40.28 -7.78 7.04
N ASN A 50 -39.74 -6.74 6.41
CA ASN A 50 -38.35 -6.28 6.57
C ASN A 50 -38.18 -5.29 7.72
N PHE A 51 -39.26 -4.91 8.41
CA PHE A 51 -39.22 -3.93 9.47
C PHE A 51 -39.79 -4.53 10.78
N PRO A 52 -39.23 -4.17 11.93
CA PRO A 52 -39.79 -4.58 13.20
C PRO A 52 -41.18 -4.01 13.39
N SER A 53 -42.04 -4.71 14.10
CA SER A 53 -43.43 -4.28 14.38
C SER A 53 -43.55 -3.16 15.42
N GLY A 54 -42.46 -2.69 15.96
CA GLY A 54 -42.38 -1.63 16.96
C GLY A 54 -40.95 -1.20 17.18
N SER A 55 -40.71 -0.49 18.27
CA SER A 55 -39.34 -0.16 18.69
C SER A 55 -38.56 -1.40 19.04
N VAL A 56 -37.28 -1.45 18.66
CA VAL A 56 -36.36 -2.55 18.99
C VAL A 56 -35.68 -2.18 20.31
N HIS A 57 -35.81 -3.02 21.30
CA HIS A 57 -35.11 -2.90 22.57
C HIS A 57 -34.08 -4.00 22.70
N GLU A 58 -32.81 -3.60 22.78
CA GLU A 58 -31.69 -4.51 23.00
C GLU A 58 -31.07 -4.21 24.36
N PRO A 59 -31.37 -5.06 25.38
CA PRO A 59 -30.90 -4.83 26.75
C PRO A 59 -29.41 -5.07 26.94
N ALA A 60 -28.79 -5.92 26.10
CA ALA A 60 -27.38 -6.28 26.19
C ALA A 60 -26.86 -6.65 24.81
N ALA A 61 -26.58 -5.64 23.99
CA ALA A 61 -25.92 -5.85 22.71
C ALA A 61 -24.47 -6.33 22.91
N ASP A 62 -23.87 -6.83 21.84
CA ASP A 62 -22.49 -7.31 21.87
C ASP A 62 -21.49 -6.23 22.27
N TRP A 63 -20.42 -6.65 22.91
CA TRP A 63 -19.39 -5.71 23.36
C TRP A 63 -18.62 -5.15 22.19
N VAL A 64 -18.28 -3.87 22.29
CA VAL A 64 -17.47 -3.14 21.32
C VAL A 64 -16.26 -2.57 22.04
N PHE A 65 -15.09 -2.90 21.55
CA PHE A 65 -13.82 -2.31 21.98
C PHE A 65 -13.56 -1.02 21.18
N GLU A 66 -13.25 0.07 21.87
CA GLU A 66 -12.86 1.34 21.27
C GLU A 66 -11.40 1.64 21.62
N ILE A 67 -10.54 1.70 20.60
CA ILE A 67 -9.10 1.81 20.75
C ILE A 67 -8.63 3.06 20.02
N PRO A 68 -8.28 4.16 20.72
CA PRO A 68 -7.63 5.30 20.09
C PRO A 68 -6.37 4.85 19.37
N ASN A 69 -6.08 5.42 18.19
CA ASN A 69 -4.81 5.12 17.55
C ASN A 69 -3.62 5.56 18.42
N ALA A 70 -2.51 4.85 18.36
CA ALA A 70 -1.26 5.25 19.02
C ALA A 70 -0.88 6.68 18.61
N LEU A 71 -1.10 7.03 17.33
CA LEU A 71 -1.00 8.36 16.76
C LEU A 71 -2.43 8.94 16.58
N PRO A 72 -2.92 9.78 17.49
CA PRO A 72 -4.33 10.18 17.56
C PRO A 72 -4.91 10.79 16.29
N PHE A 73 -4.09 11.44 15.47
CA PHE A 73 -4.52 12.02 14.21
C PHE A 73 -4.96 10.97 13.17
N ARG A 74 -4.70 9.69 13.43
CA ARG A 74 -5.15 8.56 12.60
C ARG A 74 -6.51 7.99 13.02
N GLY A 75 -7.13 8.57 14.06
CA GLY A 75 -8.48 8.25 14.49
C GLY A 75 -8.60 7.16 15.55
N THR A 76 -9.68 6.40 15.50
CA THR A 76 -10.04 5.39 16.50
C THR A 76 -10.50 4.10 15.82
N THR A 77 -10.13 2.97 16.36
CA THR A 77 -10.54 1.64 15.86
C THR A 77 -11.60 1.05 16.77
N TYR A 78 -12.61 0.45 16.17
CA TYR A 78 -13.70 -0.27 16.83
C TYR A 78 -13.61 -1.75 16.47
N ILE A 79 -13.76 -2.63 17.47
CA ILE A 79 -13.79 -4.08 17.27
C ILE A 79 -15.04 -4.63 17.94
N GLY A 80 -15.95 -5.22 17.17
CA GLY A 80 -17.10 -5.96 17.68
C GLY A 80 -16.64 -7.30 18.22
N LYS A 81 -16.97 -7.60 19.50
CA LYS A 81 -16.49 -8.81 20.17
C LYS A 81 -16.90 -10.09 19.47
N ALA A 82 -18.18 -10.22 19.08
CA ALA A 82 -18.69 -11.43 18.42
C ALA A 82 -17.97 -11.71 17.09
N TRP A 83 -17.68 -10.66 16.31
CA TRP A 83 -16.95 -10.81 15.06
C TRP A 83 -15.51 -11.25 15.27
N ALA A 84 -14.85 -10.67 16.24
CA ALA A 84 -13.49 -11.00 16.57
C ALA A 84 -13.37 -12.41 17.18
N ASP A 85 -14.28 -12.78 18.11
CA ASP A 85 -14.33 -14.12 18.71
C ASP A 85 -14.54 -15.21 17.66
N ALA A 86 -15.39 -14.98 16.66
CA ALA A 86 -15.63 -15.93 15.58
C ALA A 86 -14.35 -16.22 14.75
N ARG A 87 -13.44 -15.24 14.66
CA ARG A 87 -12.16 -15.40 13.96
C ARG A 87 -11.02 -15.88 14.84
N ALA A 88 -11.10 -15.62 16.14
CA ALA A 88 -10.10 -16.06 17.12
C ALA A 88 -9.98 -17.58 17.20
N GLY A 89 -11.05 -18.32 16.88
CA GLY A 89 -11.03 -19.80 16.79
C GLY A 89 -10.20 -20.33 15.62
N ASN A 90 -9.99 -19.53 14.56
CA ASN A 90 -9.18 -19.88 13.40
C ASN A 90 -8.53 -18.63 12.79
N PRO A 91 -7.45 -18.10 13.38
CA PRO A 91 -6.76 -16.90 12.87
C PRO A 91 -6.26 -17.04 11.44
N GLU A 92 -5.94 -18.24 10.98
CA GLU A 92 -5.46 -18.48 9.61
C GLU A 92 -6.56 -18.26 8.56
N SER A 93 -7.82 -18.21 8.98
CA SER A 93 -8.95 -17.82 8.12
C SER A 93 -8.98 -16.31 7.80
N ILE A 94 -8.16 -15.49 8.47
CA ILE A 94 -8.01 -14.05 8.18
C ILE A 94 -7.22 -13.90 6.88
N ARG A 95 -7.90 -14.14 5.79
CA ARG A 95 -7.38 -13.96 4.40
C ARG A 95 -8.53 -13.69 3.44
N LEU A 96 -8.23 -13.07 2.32
CA LEU A 96 -9.18 -13.03 1.21
C LEU A 96 -9.21 -14.40 0.54
N PRO A 97 -10.39 -14.92 0.20
CA PRO A 97 -10.47 -16.14 -0.56
C PRO A 97 -9.83 -15.95 -1.93
N ALA A 98 -9.12 -16.96 -2.42
CA ALA A 98 -8.64 -16.95 -3.79
C ALA A 98 -9.85 -16.84 -4.74
N PRO A 99 -9.79 -15.98 -5.76
CA PRO A 99 -10.84 -15.94 -6.76
C PRO A 99 -10.95 -17.31 -7.46
N PRO A 100 -12.17 -17.70 -7.90
CA PRO A 100 -12.33 -18.95 -8.62
C PRO A 100 -11.47 -18.94 -9.90
N ALA A 101 -10.93 -20.09 -10.26
CA ALA A 101 -10.24 -20.25 -11.53
C ALA A 101 -11.27 -20.09 -12.67
N VAL A 102 -11.02 -19.14 -13.56
CA VAL A 102 -11.84 -18.87 -14.74
C VAL A 102 -11.04 -19.22 -15.99
N SER A 103 -11.61 -20.01 -16.87
CA SER A 103 -11.07 -20.29 -18.21
C SER A 103 -12.19 -20.17 -19.24
N PHE A 104 -11.99 -19.33 -20.25
CA PHE A 104 -12.86 -19.26 -21.41
C PHE A 104 -12.48 -20.30 -22.44
N CYS A 105 -11.18 -20.58 -22.59
CA CYS A 105 -10.65 -21.56 -23.51
C CYS A 105 -11.12 -22.99 -23.20
N ASP A 106 -11.43 -23.32 -21.97
CA ASP A 106 -11.93 -24.65 -21.58
C ASP A 106 -13.32 -24.98 -22.22
N GLY A 107 -14.06 -23.98 -22.66
CA GLY A 107 -15.31 -24.13 -23.38
C GLY A 107 -15.15 -24.45 -24.89
N TYR A 108 -13.90 -24.54 -25.38
CA TYR A 108 -13.61 -24.73 -26.81
C TYR A 108 -12.71 -25.94 -27.04
N SER A 109 -12.84 -26.55 -28.23
CA SER A 109 -12.02 -27.70 -28.61
C SER A 109 -10.55 -27.38 -28.88
N ASP A 110 -10.26 -26.11 -29.23
CA ASP A 110 -8.92 -25.65 -29.58
C ASP A 110 -8.73 -24.16 -29.26
N GLU A 111 -7.46 -23.77 -29.05
CA GLU A 111 -7.11 -22.39 -28.72
C GLU A 111 -7.43 -21.39 -29.86
N PRO A 112 -7.20 -21.68 -31.14
CA PRO A 112 -7.57 -20.75 -32.21
C PRO A 112 -9.05 -20.39 -32.24
N SER A 113 -9.95 -21.37 -32.07
CA SER A 113 -11.40 -21.13 -32.01
C SER A 113 -11.79 -20.28 -30.79
N ALA A 114 -11.18 -20.54 -29.64
CA ALA A 114 -11.38 -19.73 -28.43
C ALA A 114 -10.89 -18.29 -28.63
N CYS A 115 -9.69 -18.10 -29.21
CA CYS A 115 -9.16 -16.77 -29.50
C CYS A 115 -10.04 -15.95 -30.43
N LEU A 116 -10.59 -16.62 -31.47
CA LEU A 116 -11.54 -15.98 -32.38
C LEU A 116 -12.83 -15.55 -31.65
N ALA A 117 -13.34 -16.39 -30.76
CA ALA A 117 -14.51 -16.08 -29.95
C ALA A 117 -14.23 -14.93 -28.95
N ILE A 118 -13.08 -14.95 -28.27
CA ILE A 118 -12.63 -13.86 -27.39
C ILE A 118 -12.54 -12.53 -28.16
N GLY A 119 -12.03 -12.55 -29.40
CA GLY A 119 -11.97 -11.38 -30.25
C GLY A 119 -13.35 -10.79 -30.63
N ARG A 120 -14.41 -11.59 -30.57
CA ARG A 120 -15.80 -11.16 -30.83
C ARG A 120 -16.52 -10.67 -29.55
N LEU A 121 -16.00 -10.92 -28.36
CA LEU A 121 -16.59 -10.43 -27.13
C LEU A 121 -16.64 -8.89 -27.13
N ALA A 122 -17.69 -8.34 -26.54
CA ALA A 122 -17.76 -6.91 -26.27
C ALA A 122 -16.59 -6.49 -25.37
N ARG A 123 -16.09 -5.26 -25.53
CA ARG A 123 -14.93 -4.75 -24.80
C ARG A 123 -15.04 -4.93 -23.28
N PRO A 124 -16.18 -4.66 -22.60
CA PRO A 124 -16.31 -4.90 -21.16
C PRO A 124 -16.10 -6.37 -20.77
N LEU A 125 -16.55 -7.31 -21.59
CA LEU A 125 -16.36 -8.74 -21.33
C LEU A 125 -14.89 -9.16 -21.52
N ARG A 126 -14.20 -8.61 -22.52
CA ARG A 126 -12.75 -8.83 -22.68
C ARG A 126 -11.97 -8.30 -21.49
N LEU A 127 -12.32 -7.12 -20.95
CA LEU A 127 -11.71 -6.57 -19.76
C LEU A 127 -12.00 -7.43 -18.52
N ALA A 128 -13.24 -7.88 -18.35
CA ALA A 128 -13.60 -8.78 -17.26
C ALA A 128 -12.78 -10.09 -17.34
N LEU A 129 -12.70 -10.70 -18.52
CA LEU A 129 -11.90 -11.92 -18.73
C LEU A 129 -10.42 -11.67 -18.47
N ALA A 130 -9.87 -10.54 -18.91
CA ALA A 130 -8.47 -10.18 -18.70
C ALA A 130 -8.10 -10.08 -17.21
N VAL A 131 -9.05 -9.65 -16.37
CA VAL A 131 -8.85 -9.52 -14.91
C VAL A 131 -9.06 -10.84 -14.18
N THR A 132 -10.04 -11.65 -14.62
CA THR A 132 -10.51 -12.82 -13.86
C THR A 132 -9.96 -14.15 -14.35
N SER A 133 -9.50 -14.24 -15.62
CA SER A 133 -8.99 -15.50 -16.15
C SER A 133 -7.76 -15.98 -15.41
N ALA A 134 -7.78 -17.27 -15.06
CA ALA A 134 -6.64 -18.02 -14.54
C ALA A 134 -5.93 -18.84 -15.64
N ASP A 135 -6.41 -18.75 -16.88
CA ASP A 135 -5.90 -19.53 -18.01
C ASP A 135 -4.92 -18.72 -18.86
N ALA A 136 -3.69 -19.21 -18.96
CA ALA A 136 -2.66 -18.60 -19.78
C ALA A 136 -3.05 -18.47 -21.27
N ARG A 137 -3.90 -19.37 -21.80
CA ARG A 137 -4.39 -19.33 -23.19
C ARG A 137 -5.29 -18.12 -23.42
N ASP A 138 -6.25 -17.88 -22.54
CA ASP A 138 -7.12 -16.70 -22.59
C ASP A 138 -6.28 -15.41 -22.60
N LEU A 139 -5.30 -15.35 -21.69
CA LEU A 139 -4.47 -14.18 -21.51
C LEU A 139 -3.55 -13.92 -22.71
N ARG A 140 -3.04 -14.98 -23.37
CA ARG A 140 -2.30 -14.84 -24.63
C ARG A 140 -3.17 -14.24 -25.72
N CYS A 141 -4.38 -14.79 -25.91
CA CYS A 141 -5.33 -14.25 -26.89
C CYS A 141 -5.64 -12.77 -26.65
N LEU A 142 -5.92 -12.41 -25.39
CA LEU A 142 -6.22 -11.03 -25.01
C LEU A 142 -5.01 -10.10 -25.16
N ALA A 143 -3.79 -10.60 -24.90
CA ALA A 143 -2.56 -9.84 -25.10
C ALA A 143 -2.35 -9.47 -26.58
N HIS A 144 -2.59 -10.40 -27.51
CA HIS A 144 -2.52 -10.15 -28.95
C HIS A 144 -3.61 -9.18 -29.43
N LEU A 145 -4.77 -9.12 -28.77
CA LEU A 145 -5.80 -8.12 -29.06
C LEU A 145 -5.44 -6.73 -28.52
N ALA A 146 -4.67 -6.69 -27.44
CA ALA A 146 -4.32 -5.45 -26.76
C ALA A 146 -3.14 -4.71 -27.40
N CYS A 147 -2.18 -5.44 -27.98
CA CYS A 147 -0.98 -4.85 -28.56
C CYS A 147 -0.36 -5.73 -29.65
N THR A 148 0.62 -5.17 -30.36
CA THR A 148 1.37 -5.87 -31.40
C THR A 148 2.73 -6.29 -30.85
N PHE A 149 3.03 -7.59 -30.91
CA PHE A 149 4.31 -8.17 -30.50
C PHE A 149 5.29 -8.30 -31.65
N ARG A 150 6.58 -8.29 -31.30
CA ARG A 150 7.65 -8.86 -32.11
C ARG A 150 7.86 -10.28 -31.63
N LEU A 151 7.68 -11.24 -32.54
CA LEU A 151 7.78 -12.66 -32.24
C LEU A 151 9.15 -13.20 -32.67
N ASP A 152 9.64 -14.18 -31.96
CA ASP A 152 10.79 -14.99 -32.37
C ASP A 152 10.33 -15.92 -33.51
N GLU A 153 11.10 -15.95 -34.61
CA GLU A 153 10.73 -16.70 -35.80
C GLU A 153 10.77 -18.23 -35.59
N LYS A 154 11.53 -18.71 -34.59
CA LYS A 154 11.68 -20.14 -34.33
C LYS A 154 10.70 -20.66 -33.30
N THR A 155 10.45 -19.88 -32.25
CA THR A 155 9.62 -20.30 -31.11
C THR A 155 8.21 -19.76 -31.20
N GLY A 156 7.98 -18.69 -31.96
CA GLY A 156 6.70 -17.96 -31.99
C GLY A 156 6.43 -17.14 -30.70
N GLU A 157 7.35 -17.12 -29.75
CA GLU A 157 7.20 -16.40 -28.50
C GLU A 157 7.50 -14.90 -28.64
N PRO A 158 6.80 -14.04 -27.88
CA PRO A 158 7.04 -12.61 -27.91
C PRO A 158 8.35 -12.25 -27.19
N TRP A 159 9.23 -11.52 -27.86
CA TRP A 159 10.44 -10.98 -27.25
C TRP A 159 10.38 -9.47 -26.99
N GLY A 160 9.37 -8.79 -27.48
CA GLY A 160 9.15 -7.36 -27.24
C GLY A 160 7.89 -6.85 -27.95
N LEU A 161 7.60 -5.58 -27.77
CA LEU A 161 6.51 -4.89 -28.48
C LEU A 161 7.00 -4.35 -29.82
N ALA A 162 6.07 -4.22 -30.77
CA ALA A 162 6.30 -3.45 -31.98
C ALA A 162 6.15 -1.95 -31.67
N TYR A 163 6.97 -1.11 -32.33
CA TYR A 163 6.97 0.34 -32.15
C TYR A 163 6.77 1.04 -33.49
N ARG A 164 6.16 2.23 -33.44
CA ARG A 164 6.10 3.16 -34.55
C ARG A 164 6.80 4.48 -34.21
N LYS A 165 7.38 5.12 -35.21
CA LYS A 165 7.90 6.49 -35.10
C LYS A 165 6.81 7.44 -35.57
N GLU A 166 6.45 8.38 -34.72
CA GLU A 166 5.49 9.44 -35.06
C GLU A 166 6.18 10.56 -35.88
N PRO A 167 5.43 11.41 -36.60
CA PRO A 167 5.99 12.56 -37.35
C PRO A 167 6.82 13.52 -36.47
N SER A 168 6.50 13.59 -35.18
CA SER A 168 7.24 14.35 -34.16
C SER A 168 8.62 13.75 -33.81
N GLY A 169 8.97 12.60 -34.37
CA GLY A 169 10.18 11.84 -34.03
C GLY A 169 10.01 10.93 -32.82
N ARG A 170 8.87 10.97 -32.15
CA ARG A 170 8.59 10.12 -30.98
C ARG A 170 8.40 8.67 -31.36
N VAL A 171 8.93 7.77 -30.54
CA VAL A 171 8.74 6.32 -30.69
C VAL A 171 7.65 5.86 -29.72
N LYS A 172 6.60 5.22 -30.23
CA LYS A 172 5.47 4.76 -29.44
C LYS A 172 5.18 3.28 -29.70
N ALA A 173 4.92 2.54 -28.62
CA ALA A 173 4.49 1.13 -28.72
C ALA A 173 3.14 1.04 -29.43
N LEU A 174 2.95 -0.02 -30.22
CA LEU A 174 1.68 -0.30 -30.89
C LEU A 174 0.72 -1.00 -29.93
N ILE A 175 0.08 -0.19 -29.08
CA ILE A 175 -0.96 -0.62 -28.16
C ILE A 175 -2.32 -0.26 -28.75
N THR A 176 -3.14 -1.26 -29.02
CA THR A 176 -4.46 -1.12 -29.66
C THR A 176 -5.52 -0.73 -28.63
N ASP A 177 -5.50 -1.37 -27.46
CA ASP A 177 -6.41 -1.10 -26.34
C ASP A 177 -5.60 -0.95 -25.03
N PRO A 178 -5.30 0.28 -24.58
CA PRO A 178 -4.50 0.52 -23.38
C PRO A 178 -5.10 -0.08 -22.11
N ALA A 179 -6.43 -0.06 -21.95
CA ALA A 179 -7.07 -0.64 -20.78
C ALA A 179 -6.97 -2.17 -20.76
N LEU A 180 -7.14 -2.80 -21.92
CA LEU A 180 -6.96 -4.24 -22.04
C LEU A 180 -5.50 -4.65 -21.85
N PHE A 181 -4.56 -3.84 -22.38
CA PHE A 181 -3.12 -4.03 -22.17
C PHE A 181 -2.78 -4.01 -20.68
N ASP A 182 -3.27 -3.01 -19.95
CA ASP A 182 -3.06 -2.90 -18.52
C ASP A 182 -3.64 -4.11 -17.76
N ALA A 183 -4.88 -4.48 -18.06
CA ALA A 183 -5.55 -5.58 -17.38
C ALA A 183 -4.79 -6.91 -17.58
N VAL A 184 -4.44 -7.22 -18.83
CA VAL A 184 -3.73 -8.46 -19.17
C VAL A 184 -2.33 -8.47 -18.58
N ALA A 185 -1.56 -7.39 -18.75
CA ALA A 185 -0.18 -7.32 -18.30
C ALA A 185 -0.04 -7.47 -16.77
N ASN A 186 -1.09 -7.08 -16.04
CA ASN A 186 -1.12 -7.18 -14.58
C ASN A 186 -1.80 -8.46 -14.06
N ASN A 187 -2.32 -9.32 -14.94
CA ASN A 187 -2.86 -10.59 -14.51
C ASN A 187 -1.71 -11.53 -14.10
N ARG A 188 -1.81 -12.08 -12.88
CA ARG A 188 -0.79 -12.98 -12.30
C ARG A 188 -0.54 -14.26 -13.12
N HIS A 189 -1.53 -14.72 -13.89
CA HIS A 189 -1.47 -15.94 -14.67
C HIS A 189 -0.95 -15.73 -16.10
N LEU A 190 -0.67 -14.48 -16.51
CA LEU A 190 -0.02 -14.22 -17.79
C LEU A 190 1.38 -14.85 -17.80
N PRO A 191 1.77 -15.61 -18.86
CA PRO A 191 3.11 -16.18 -18.94
C PRO A 191 4.21 -15.12 -18.85
N ASP A 192 5.32 -15.44 -18.17
CA ASP A 192 6.40 -14.50 -17.91
C ASP A 192 7.07 -13.96 -19.18
N VAL A 193 7.09 -14.74 -20.26
CA VAL A 193 7.62 -14.29 -21.55
C VAL A 193 6.78 -13.12 -22.09
N TYR A 194 5.45 -13.17 -21.94
CA TYR A 194 4.55 -12.07 -22.29
C TYR A 194 4.71 -10.87 -21.36
N LYS A 195 4.81 -11.11 -20.04
CA LYS A 195 5.07 -10.02 -19.08
C LYS A 195 6.34 -9.26 -19.41
N ARG A 196 7.43 -9.98 -19.70
CA ARG A 196 8.71 -9.37 -20.11
C ARG A 196 8.59 -8.59 -21.42
N ALA A 197 7.87 -9.13 -22.41
CA ALA A 197 7.65 -8.46 -23.69
C ALA A 197 6.76 -7.21 -23.53
N MET A 198 5.78 -7.24 -22.62
CA MET A 198 4.88 -6.13 -22.32
C MET A 198 5.47 -5.10 -21.34
N ALA A 199 6.55 -5.42 -20.64
CA ALA A 199 7.29 -4.46 -19.85
C ALA A 199 7.96 -3.45 -20.76
N LEU A 200 7.54 -2.18 -20.66
CA LEU A 200 8.06 -1.12 -21.50
C LEU A 200 9.49 -0.76 -21.08
N ARG A 201 10.38 -0.64 -22.05
CA ARG A 201 11.80 -0.37 -21.81
C ARG A 201 12.09 1.12 -21.82
N PRO A 202 13.10 1.59 -21.07
CA PRO A 202 13.54 2.97 -21.13
C PRO A 202 13.80 3.46 -22.54
N GLY A 203 13.36 4.67 -22.85
CA GLY A 203 13.54 5.32 -24.17
C GLY A 203 12.63 4.81 -25.28
N ALA A 204 11.79 3.81 -25.01
CA ALA A 204 10.88 3.23 -26.02
C ALA A 204 9.47 3.83 -26.02
N GLN A 205 9.11 4.63 -25.04
CA GLN A 205 7.75 5.13 -24.81
C GLN A 205 7.55 6.55 -25.33
N GLY A 206 8.17 6.96 -26.34
CA GLY A 206 8.00 8.24 -27.02
C GLY A 206 7.58 9.43 -26.16
N GLY A 207 8.11 10.58 -26.29
CA GLY A 207 7.68 11.80 -25.63
C GLY A 207 7.98 11.99 -24.14
N SER A 208 8.29 10.95 -23.44
CA SER A 208 8.80 11.01 -22.06
C SER A 208 10.24 10.54 -22.05
N GLU A 209 11.16 11.36 -21.55
CA GLU A 209 12.49 10.87 -21.23
C GLU A 209 12.38 9.95 -20.02
N ILE A 210 12.42 8.66 -20.28
CA ILE A 210 12.46 7.63 -19.25
C ILE A 210 13.89 7.13 -19.18
N VAL A 211 14.45 7.21 -18.00
CA VAL A 211 15.77 6.66 -17.70
C VAL A 211 15.56 5.47 -16.80
N GLY A 212 15.90 4.29 -17.28
CA GLY A 212 16.01 3.10 -16.46
C GLY A 212 17.30 3.17 -15.66
N GLU A 213 17.20 3.16 -14.35
CA GLU A 213 18.38 3.38 -13.50
C GLU A 213 18.87 2.13 -12.78
N TRP A 214 18.06 1.11 -12.66
CA TRP A 214 18.45 -0.03 -11.86
C TRP A 214 18.26 -1.36 -12.58
N ARG A 215 19.32 -2.15 -12.58
CA ARG A 215 19.34 -3.57 -12.93
C ARG A 215 20.31 -4.27 -11.98
N PRO A 216 19.83 -4.83 -10.88
CA PRO A 216 20.70 -5.48 -9.90
C PRO A 216 21.32 -6.78 -10.45
N SER A 217 20.61 -7.52 -11.29
CA SER A 217 21.10 -8.76 -11.90
C SER A 217 20.44 -9.01 -13.26
N ALA A 218 20.96 -9.98 -14.02
CA ALA A 218 20.34 -10.43 -15.26
C ALA A 218 18.97 -11.09 -15.03
N ASP A 219 18.74 -11.61 -13.84
CA ASP A 219 17.54 -12.33 -13.45
C ASP A 219 16.44 -11.42 -12.88
N SER A 220 16.77 -10.16 -12.55
CA SER A 220 15.77 -9.20 -12.13
C SER A 220 14.90 -8.77 -13.31
N HIS A 221 13.57 -8.86 -13.13
CA HIS A 221 12.58 -8.40 -14.10
C HIS A 221 11.91 -7.09 -13.67
N VAL A 222 12.30 -6.51 -12.56
CA VAL A 222 11.84 -5.21 -12.09
C VAL A 222 12.71 -4.12 -12.67
N PHE A 223 12.05 -3.17 -13.33
CA PHE A 223 12.68 -1.97 -13.88
C PHE A 223 12.16 -0.76 -13.14
N GLU A 224 13.05 0.02 -12.57
CA GLU A 224 12.73 1.35 -12.06
C GLU A 224 12.88 2.37 -13.19
N TYR A 225 11.82 3.11 -13.45
CA TYR A 225 11.81 4.17 -14.44
C TYR A 225 11.82 5.53 -13.76
N LEU A 226 12.80 6.35 -14.10
CA LEU A 226 12.82 7.75 -13.74
C LEU A 226 12.37 8.59 -14.90
N ARG A 227 11.44 9.47 -14.65
CA ARG A 227 11.04 10.50 -15.59
C ARG A 227 11.76 11.80 -15.28
N ARG A 228 12.29 12.45 -16.31
CA ARG A 228 13.04 13.70 -16.16
C ARG A 228 12.18 14.81 -15.55
N ASN A 229 10.89 14.84 -15.89
CA ASN A 229 9.90 15.76 -15.36
C ASN A 229 8.80 14.98 -14.62
N SER A 230 9.14 14.42 -13.46
CA SER A 230 8.19 13.62 -12.65
C SER A 230 7.04 14.45 -12.06
N TYR A 231 7.13 15.76 -12.09
CA TYR A 231 6.08 16.67 -11.63
C TYR A 231 5.64 17.61 -12.74
N ILE A 232 4.39 17.45 -13.18
CA ILE A 232 3.74 18.34 -14.14
C ILE A 232 2.63 19.08 -13.39
N PRO A 233 2.79 20.40 -13.09
CA PRO A 233 1.85 21.12 -12.23
C PRO A 233 0.41 21.19 -12.73
N TRP A 234 0.19 21.00 -14.05
CA TRP A 234 -1.13 21.11 -14.70
C TRP A 234 -1.57 19.85 -15.43
N GLY A 235 -0.85 18.76 -15.32
CA GLY A 235 -1.13 17.52 -16.02
C GLY A 235 -1.48 16.38 -15.05
N HIS A 236 -2.49 15.61 -15.36
CA HIS A 236 -2.70 14.32 -14.72
C HIS A 236 -1.61 13.39 -15.23
N TYR A 237 -0.51 13.34 -14.53
CA TYR A 237 0.65 12.53 -14.85
C TYR A 237 0.28 11.06 -15.09
N ALA A 238 -0.64 10.54 -14.30
CA ALA A 238 -1.13 9.18 -14.41
C ALA A 238 -1.86 8.85 -15.72
N ALA A 239 -2.48 9.81 -16.37
CA ALA A 239 -3.20 9.56 -17.63
C ALA A 239 -2.26 9.15 -18.78
N ASN A 240 -0.98 9.53 -18.68
CA ASN A 240 0.03 9.23 -19.69
C ASN A 240 0.85 7.97 -19.36
N MET A 241 0.54 7.28 -18.28
CA MET A 241 1.37 6.21 -17.72
C MET A 241 0.94 4.80 -18.12
N ALA A 242 -0.26 4.64 -18.71
CA ALA A 242 -0.77 3.31 -19.07
C ALA A 242 0.16 2.54 -20.03
N ASP A 243 0.87 3.27 -20.89
CA ASP A 243 1.81 2.70 -21.85
C ASP A 243 3.22 2.44 -21.27
N ASP A 244 3.48 2.87 -20.04
CA ASP A 244 4.82 2.90 -19.44
C ASP A 244 4.95 2.07 -18.17
N ALA A 245 3.94 1.28 -17.84
CA ALA A 245 3.91 0.58 -16.57
C ALA A 245 4.89 -0.60 -16.54
N VAL A 246 5.58 -0.76 -15.42
CA VAL A 246 6.37 -1.95 -15.12
C VAL A 246 5.44 -3.06 -14.65
N ARG A 247 5.64 -4.27 -15.16
CA ARG A 247 4.82 -5.44 -14.85
C ARG A 247 5.63 -6.44 -14.03
N TYR A 248 5.13 -6.76 -12.83
CA TYR A 248 5.72 -7.75 -11.95
C TYR A 248 4.65 -8.28 -11.00
N ARG A 249 4.90 -9.42 -10.41
CA ARG A 249 4.09 -9.92 -9.29
C ARG A 249 4.79 -9.59 -7.97
N VAL A 250 4.01 -9.26 -6.95
CA VAL A 250 4.55 -8.96 -5.60
C VAL A 250 5.31 -10.17 -5.05
N GLU A 251 4.84 -11.38 -5.35
CA GLU A 251 5.45 -12.64 -4.95
C GLU A 251 6.85 -12.83 -5.55
N ASP A 252 7.10 -12.29 -6.75
CA ASP A 252 8.37 -12.42 -7.48
C ASP A 252 9.44 -11.41 -7.06
N LEU A 253 9.08 -10.42 -6.22
CA LEU A 253 10.06 -9.44 -5.74
C LEU A 253 11.17 -10.11 -4.94
N SER A 254 12.41 -9.91 -5.38
CA SER A 254 13.60 -10.37 -4.68
C SER A 254 14.10 -9.33 -3.66
N PRO A 255 14.99 -9.73 -2.73
CA PRO A 255 15.68 -8.76 -1.88
C PRO A 255 16.50 -7.74 -2.68
N GLU A 256 17.07 -8.14 -3.80
CA GLU A 256 17.85 -7.29 -4.72
C GLU A 256 16.95 -6.26 -5.41
N ASP A 257 15.76 -6.67 -5.86
CA ASP A 257 14.77 -5.75 -6.42
C ASP A 257 14.38 -4.69 -5.40
N MET A 258 14.08 -5.09 -4.17
CA MET A 258 13.72 -4.17 -3.09
C MET A 258 14.88 -3.22 -2.77
N ALA A 259 16.08 -3.74 -2.62
CA ALA A 259 17.27 -2.93 -2.35
C ALA A 259 17.51 -1.91 -3.46
N GLY A 260 17.33 -2.29 -4.73
CA GLY A 260 17.49 -1.41 -5.87
C GLY A 260 16.48 -0.28 -5.90
N MET A 261 15.22 -0.60 -5.70
CA MET A 261 14.15 0.39 -5.65
C MET A 261 14.35 1.41 -4.50
N ARG A 262 14.73 0.92 -3.32
CA ARG A 262 15.01 1.78 -2.16
C ARG A 262 16.31 2.58 -2.34
N HIS A 263 17.34 2.02 -2.99
CA HIS A 263 18.58 2.71 -3.30
C HIS A 263 18.32 4.00 -4.08
N LEU A 264 17.40 3.99 -5.03
CA LEU A 264 17.02 5.16 -5.81
C LEU A 264 16.51 6.31 -4.92
N TYR A 265 15.63 6.00 -3.98
CA TYR A 265 15.13 6.98 -3.01
C TYR A 265 16.27 7.55 -2.15
N TYR A 266 17.14 6.69 -1.62
CA TYR A 266 18.28 7.11 -0.82
C TYR A 266 19.22 8.01 -1.62
N GLN A 267 19.64 7.56 -2.81
CA GLN A 267 20.56 8.31 -3.65
C GLN A 267 20.01 9.70 -4.02
N ARG A 268 18.76 9.78 -4.44
CA ARG A 268 18.13 11.06 -4.81
C ARG A 268 18.05 12.02 -3.63
N THR A 269 17.67 11.54 -2.47
CA THR A 269 17.59 12.34 -1.26
C THR A 269 18.97 12.82 -0.85
N TYR A 270 19.97 11.94 -0.80
CA TYR A 270 21.31 12.29 -0.36
C TYR A 270 22.01 13.24 -1.33
N THR A 271 21.91 13.02 -2.63
CA THR A 271 22.50 13.94 -3.61
C THR A 271 21.88 15.32 -3.54
N ARG A 272 20.57 15.43 -3.29
CA ARG A 272 19.90 16.72 -3.10
C ARG A 272 20.37 17.43 -1.83
N LEU A 273 20.45 16.72 -0.72
CA LEU A 273 20.96 17.23 0.55
C LEU A 273 22.43 17.68 0.42
N ALA A 274 23.28 16.86 -0.20
CA ALA A 274 24.68 17.20 -0.43
C ALA A 274 24.86 18.50 -1.21
N ARG A 275 24.03 18.71 -2.25
CA ARG A 275 24.05 19.99 -3.00
C ARG A 275 23.68 21.19 -2.14
N MET A 276 22.66 21.05 -1.29
CA MET A 276 22.26 22.15 -0.38
C MET A 276 23.32 22.43 0.68
N LEU A 277 24.08 21.41 1.06
CA LEU A 277 25.19 21.53 2.03
C LEU A 277 26.54 21.85 1.36
N SER A 278 26.55 22.12 0.03
CA SER A 278 27.76 22.38 -0.75
C SER A 278 28.83 21.28 -0.63
N LEU A 279 28.40 20.04 -0.43
CA LEU A 279 29.29 18.89 -0.33
C LEU A 279 29.64 18.36 -1.73
N PRO A 280 30.87 17.82 -1.91
CA PRO A 280 31.23 17.14 -3.16
C PRO A 280 30.29 15.96 -3.42
N SER A 281 29.67 15.95 -4.57
CA SER A 281 28.87 14.81 -5.04
C SER A 281 29.23 14.51 -6.50
N LYS A 282 29.17 13.25 -6.91
CA LYS A 282 29.31 12.90 -8.32
C LYS A 282 28.26 13.65 -9.14
N THR A 283 28.69 14.50 -10.04
CA THR A 283 27.81 15.36 -10.86
C THR A 283 27.37 14.67 -12.16
N GLY A 284 27.71 13.42 -12.38
CA GLY A 284 27.57 12.75 -13.68
C GLY A 284 26.31 11.91 -13.89
N GLY A 285 25.31 11.96 -13.01
CA GLY A 285 24.00 11.30 -13.25
C GLY A 285 24.01 9.76 -13.19
N GLY A 286 25.10 9.11 -12.77
CA GLY A 286 25.18 7.67 -12.65
C GLY A 286 24.71 7.15 -11.28
N ALA A 287 24.44 5.84 -11.20
CA ALA A 287 24.17 5.18 -9.94
C ALA A 287 25.39 5.21 -9.03
N LEU A 288 25.18 5.56 -7.75
CA LEU A 288 26.21 5.42 -6.72
C LEU A 288 26.26 3.96 -6.27
N SER A 289 27.46 3.43 -6.03
CA SER A 289 27.59 2.15 -5.33
C SER A 289 27.10 2.26 -3.89
N ALA A 290 26.89 1.13 -3.23
CA ALA A 290 26.46 1.11 -1.83
C ALA A 290 27.46 1.84 -0.91
N ASP A 291 28.77 1.70 -1.17
CA ASP A 291 29.83 2.35 -0.39
C ASP A 291 29.90 3.86 -0.66
N GLU A 292 29.73 4.29 -1.91
CA GLU A 292 29.66 5.70 -2.29
C GLU A 292 28.43 6.37 -1.66
N LEU A 293 27.29 5.66 -1.65
CA LEU A 293 26.05 6.11 -1.01
C LEU A 293 26.25 6.30 0.50
N GLU A 294 26.87 5.34 1.18
CA GLU A 294 27.16 5.43 2.62
C GLU A 294 28.16 6.53 2.91
N THR A 295 29.21 6.66 2.12
CA THR A 295 30.18 7.75 2.25
C THR A 295 29.51 9.11 2.15
N LEU A 296 28.64 9.30 1.16
CA LEU A 296 27.86 10.53 0.98
C LEU A 296 26.97 10.80 2.18
N ARG A 297 26.26 9.77 2.69
CA ARG A 297 25.44 9.88 3.90
C ARG A 297 26.26 10.35 5.11
N VAL A 298 27.42 9.74 5.34
CA VAL A 298 28.29 10.10 6.46
C VAL A 298 28.75 11.56 6.35
N HIS A 299 29.09 12.03 5.15
CA HIS A 299 29.45 13.44 4.94
C HIS A 299 28.27 14.37 5.25
N ILE A 300 27.04 14.00 4.81
CA ILE A 300 25.83 14.76 5.12
C ILE A 300 25.64 14.84 6.65
N VAL A 301 25.64 13.70 7.35
CA VAL A 301 25.46 13.66 8.81
C VAL A 301 26.48 14.52 9.54
N LYS A 302 27.74 14.55 9.10
CA LYS A 302 28.80 15.39 9.68
C LYS A 302 28.57 16.89 9.41
N ALA A 303 28.01 17.23 8.25
CA ALA A 303 27.78 18.63 7.88
C ALA A 303 26.51 19.21 8.52
N LEU A 304 25.46 18.40 8.74
CA LEU A 304 24.17 18.86 9.24
C LEU A 304 24.22 19.73 10.51
N PRO A 305 25.04 19.42 11.55
CA PRO A 305 25.11 20.25 12.77
C PRO A 305 25.62 21.67 12.53
N HIS A 306 26.29 21.92 11.41
CA HIS A 306 26.82 23.24 11.04
C HIS A 306 25.85 24.06 10.18
N HIS A 307 24.67 23.50 9.87
CA HIS A 307 23.66 24.12 9.03
C HIS A 307 22.30 24.14 9.74
N GLU A 308 22.01 25.23 10.45
CA GLU A 308 20.76 25.39 11.20
C GLU A 308 19.51 25.46 10.29
N ASN A 309 19.68 25.98 9.09
CA ASN A 309 18.58 26.21 8.14
C ASN A 309 18.86 25.55 6.80
N ILE A 310 18.29 24.37 6.58
CA ILE A 310 18.24 23.72 5.28
C ILE A 310 16.83 23.95 4.72
N GLU A 311 16.75 24.53 3.52
CA GLU A 311 15.47 24.87 2.87
C GLU A 311 14.55 23.66 2.76
N PHE A 312 15.06 22.54 2.22
CA PHE A 312 14.30 21.30 2.05
C PHE A 312 14.81 20.27 3.05
N ASN A 313 14.07 20.06 4.11
CA ASN A 313 14.51 19.21 5.23
C ASN A 313 13.49 18.18 5.70
N ARG A 314 12.41 17.98 4.94
CA ARG A 314 11.44 16.92 5.17
C ARG A 314 11.40 15.98 3.99
N THR A 315 11.51 14.70 4.27
CA THR A 315 11.32 13.65 3.27
C THR A 315 9.87 13.21 3.24
N LEU A 316 9.33 13.08 2.05
CA LEU A 316 8.09 12.38 1.78
C LEU A 316 8.42 11.14 0.98
N TRP A 317 7.87 10.02 1.38
CA TRP A 317 7.98 8.78 0.61
C TRP A 317 6.69 8.00 0.74
N GLY A 318 6.21 7.51 -0.38
CA GLY A 318 5.07 6.63 -0.46
C GLY A 318 5.20 5.67 -1.62
N TRP A 319 4.61 4.49 -1.46
CA TRP A 319 4.65 3.44 -2.47
C TRP A 319 3.30 2.74 -2.56
N ASN A 320 2.91 2.43 -3.79
CA ASN A 320 1.87 1.44 -4.06
C ASN A 320 2.52 0.19 -4.63
N TYR A 321 2.19 -0.95 -4.04
CA TYR A 321 2.57 -2.28 -4.51
C TYR A 321 1.32 -2.99 -5.02
N GLY A 322 1.46 -3.70 -6.13
CA GLY A 322 0.37 -4.44 -6.72
C GLY A 322 -0.50 -3.59 -7.65
N PHE A 323 -1.57 -4.20 -8.11
CA PHE A 323 -2.46 -3.61 -9.09
C PHE A 323 -3.91 -3.99 -8.76
N ASP A 324 -4.77 -2.99 -8.69
CA ASP A 324 -6.21 -3.16 -8.55
C ASP A 324 -6.93 -2.49 -9.71
N TYR A 325 -7.64 -3.30 -10.51
CA TYR A 325 -8.35 -2.85 -11.68
C TYR A 325 -9.79 -3.33 -11.67
N ALA A 326 -10.72 -2.40 -11.64
CA ALA A 326 -12.13 -2.71 -11.75
C ALA A 326 -12.53 -2.94 -13.22
N PRO A 327 -13.23 -4.03 -13.57
CA PRO A 327 -13.70 -4.32 -14.93
C PRO A 327 -14.57 -3.22 -15.53
N SER A 328 -15.21 -2.40 -14.69
CA SER A 328 -15.98 -1.23 -15.11
C SER A 328 -15.13 -0.10 -15.73
N GLY A 329 -13.80 -0.23 -15.71
CA GLY A 329 -12.88 0.81 -16.14
C GLY A 329 -12.65 1.89 -15.07
N TYR A 330 -13.30 1.78 -13.90
CA TYR A 330 -13.01 2.63 -12.77
C TYR A 330 -11.67 2.22 -12.14
N ARG A 331 -10.80 3.16 -11.99
CA ARG A 331 -9.48 2.97 -11.40
C ARG A 331 -9.44 3.73 -10.08
N LEU A 332 -9.30 2.99 -8.99
CA LEU A 332 -9.22 3.57 -7.65
C LEU A 332 -8.00 4.47 -7.46
N HIS A 333 -7.00 4.31 -8.32
CA HIS A 333 -5.78 5.08 -8.24
C HIS A 333 -5.30 5.55 -9.60
N ALA A 334 -4.71 6.73 -9.61
CA ALA A 334 -4.11 7.30 -10.82
C ALA A 334 -2.89 6.50 -11.32
N SER A 335 -2.26 5.68 -10.48
CA SER A 335 -1.15 4.82 -10.89
C SER A 335 -1.67 3.45 -11.30
N HIS A 336 -1.46 3.11 -12.56
CA HIS A 336 -1.81 1.81 -13.13
C HIS A 336 -0.63 0.85 -13.14
N GLN A 337 0.39 1.21 -12.39
CA GLN A 337 1.64 0.46 -12.28
C GLN A 337 1.60 -0.42 -11.06
N GLN A 338 2.17 -1.59 -11.14
CA GLN A 338 2.35 -2.45 -9.97
C GLN A 338 3.33 -1.87 -8.96
N ILE A 339 4.30 -1.07 -9.42
CA ILE A 339 5.12 -0.22 -8.55
C ILE A 339 4.86 1.25 -8.92
N HIS A 340 4.45 2.02 -7.95
CA HIS A 340 4.38 3.46 -8.07
C HIS A 340 5.05 4.08 -6.84
N GLN A 341 6.32 4.41 -6.98
CA GLN A 341 7.11 5.07 -5.94
C GLN A 341 7.07 6.58 -6.14
N GLN A 342 6.71 7.30 -5.09
CA GLN A 342 6.77 8.76 -5.05
C GLN A 342 7.61 9.19 -3.87
N PHE A 343 8.52 10.13 -4.08
CA PHE A 343 9.30 10.72 -3.02
C PHE A 343 9.68 12.16 -3.35
N ALA A 344 9.82 12.97 -2.31
CA ALA A 344 10.20 14.36 -2.42
C ALA A 344 10.97 14.83 -1.19
N LEU A 345 11.74 15.88 -1.37
CA LEU A 345 12.19 16.75 -0.28
C LEU A 345 11.35 18.02 -0.34
N ILE A 346 10.73 18.38 0.77
CA ILE A 346 9.91 19.58 0.89
C ILE A 346 10.49 20.54 1.95
N PRO A 347 10.19 21.85 1.86
CA PRO A 347 10.63 22.82 2.84
C PRO A 347 9.88 22.66 4.16
N ALA A 348 10.40 23.26 5.22
CA ALA A 348 9.72 23.34 6.51
C ALA A 348 8.49 24.26 6.48
N GLN A 349 8.55 25.28 5.63
CA GLN A 349 7.53 26.31 5.49
C GLN A 349 7.34 26.67 4.04
N VAL A 350 6.13 27.07 3.69
CA VAL A 350 5.78 27.60 2.37
C VAL A 350 5.30 29.04 2.51
N PRO A 351 5.76 29.98 1.66
CA PRO A 351 5.35 31.38 1.75
C PRO A 351 3.85 31.52 1.49
N LEU A 352 3.21 32.45 2.18
CA LEU A 352 1.82 32.83 1.92
C LEU A 352 1.68 33.47 0.53
N ALA A 353 0.54 33.29 -0.10
CA ALA A 353 0.23 33.91 -1.39
C ALA A 353 0.24 35.46 -1.32
N THR A 354 0.03 36.04 -0.14
CA THR A 354 0.10 37.47 0.10
C THR A 354 1.55 38.01 0.11
N GLY A 355 2.56 37.14 0.16
CA GLY A 355 3.95 37.52 0.33
C GLY A 355 4.37 37.89 1.75
N GLU A 356 3.43 37.96 2.69
CA GLU A 356 3.68 38.29 4.10
C GLU A 356 3.52 37.07 4.99
N GLY A 357 4.64 36.44 5.40
CA GLY A 357 4.64 35.26 6.26
C GLY A 357 4.69 33.94 5.52
N ALA A 358 4.61 32.84 6.29
CA ALA A 358 4.68 31.47 5.79
C ALA A 358 3.83 30.53 6.64
N LEU A 359 3.35 29.45 6.01
CA LEU A 359 2.69 28.33 6.69
C LEU A 359 3.67 27.16 6.83
N PRO A 360 3.56 26.35 7.89
CA PRO A 360 4.24 25.06 7.93
C PRO A 360 3.86 24.20 6.72
N ALA A 361 4.84 23.66 6.02
CA ALA A 361 4.58 22.69 4.98
C ALA A 361 4.03 21.40 5.60
N TYR A 362 3.04 20.80 4.96
CA TYR A 362 2.47 19.56 5.47
C TYR A 362 3.41 18.38 5.20
N ALA A 363 3.89 17.75 6.25
CA ALA A 363 4.55 16.46 6.22
C ALA A 363 3.95 15.60 7.35
N CYS A 364 3.48 14.39 7.00
CA CYS A 364 2.84 13.51 8.00
C CYS A 364 3.78 13.13 9.15
N GLY A 365 5.09 13.14 8.92
CA GLY A 365 6.10 12.97 9.97
C GLY A 365 6.11 14.08 11.02
N ASP A 366 5.75 15.30 10.66
CA ASP A 366 5.63 16.42 11.62
C ASP A 366 4.51 16.17 12.64
N LEU A 367 3.39 15.57 12.21
CA LEU A 367 2.30 15.17 13.11
C LEU A 367 2.76 14.13 14.14
N VAL A 368 3.63 13.20 13.75
CA VAL A 368 4.25 12.26 14.70
C VAL A 368 5.11 13.01 15.70
N GLY A 369 5.93 13.96 15.26
CA GLY A 369 6.75 14.80 16.12
C GLY A 369 5.92 15.60 17.13
N GLU A 370 4.75 16.12 16.72
CA GLU A 370 3.83 16.81 17.62
C GLU A 370 3.28 15.89 18.72
N VAL A 371 2.91 14.65 18.36
CA VAL A 371 2.45 13.64 19.33
C VAL A 371 3.55 13.28 20.31
N VAL A 372 4.78 13.04 19.83
CA VAL A 372 5.95 12.74 20.67
C VAL A 372 6.21 13.85 21.68
N LYS A 373 6.23 15.10 21.23
CA LYS A 373 6.40 16.28 22.07
C LYS A 373 5.26 16.44 23.10
N ALA A 374 4.01 16.23 22.65
CA ALA A 374 2.84 16.34 23.52
C ALA A 374 2.84 15.24 24.59
N PHE A 375 3.16 14.00 24.22
CA PHE A 375 3.25 12.87 25.14
C PHE A 375 4.33 13.12 26.21
N ARG A 376 5.53 13.55 25.79
CA ARG A 376 6.62 13.87 26.73
C ARG A 376 6.25 15.01 27.67
N ARG A 377 5.63 16.09 27.17
CA ARG A 377 5.18 17.20 28.03
C ARG A 377 4.15 16.78 29.06
N GLN A 378 3.24 15.86 28.73
CA GLN A 378 2.17 15.41 29.62
C GLN A 378 2.62 14.33 30.62
N THR A 379 3.61 13.51 30.23
CA THR A 379 3.93 12.28 30.99
C THR A 379 5.37 12.22 31.49
N GLY A 380 6.26 13.06 30.96
CA GLY A 380 7.71 13.00 31.23
C GLY A 380 8.40 11.78 30.57
N LYS A 381 7.72 11.01 29.73
CA LYS A 381 8.24 9.77 29.13
C LYS A 381 8.41 9.89 27.61
N SER A 382 9.28 9.03 27.04
CA SER A 382 9.39 8.85 25.59
C SER A 382 8.20 8.07 25.06
N PHE A 383 7.54 8.62 24.03
CA PHE A 383 6.40 7.96 23.39
C PHE A 383 6.80 6.62 22.75
N PHE A 384 7.88 6.60 21.96
CA PHE A 384 8.27 5.40 21.24
C PHE A 384 8.81 4.28 22.14
N GLU A 385 9.44 4.62 23.28
CA GLU A 385 9.83 3.62 24.28
C GLU A 385 8.59 3.00 24.93
N CYS A 386 7.62 3.83 25.36
CA CYS A 386 6.35 3.34 25.89
C CYS A 386 5.57 2.51 24.84
N TYR A 387 5.57 2.95 23.58
CA TYR A 387 4.89 2.24 22.51
C TYR A 387 5.54 0.87 22.22
N GLN A 388 6.86 0.83 22.12
CA GLN A 388 7.59 -0.43 21.94
C GLN A 388 7.37 -1.38 23.13
N GLN A 389 7.37 -0.86 24.34
CA GLN A 389 7.08 -1.65 25.53
C GLN A 389 5.64 -2.18 25.50
N ALA A 390 4.65 -1.36 25.12
CA ALA A 390 3.26 -1.79 25.00
C ALA A 390 3.07 -2.90 23.96
N ILE A 391 3.78 -2.82 22.82
CA ILE A 391 3.77 -3.90 21.80
C ILE A 391 4.32 -5.20 22.38
N ARG A 392 5.45 -5.15 23.09
CA ARG A 392 6.11 -6.33 23.68
C ARG A 392 5.31 -6.95 24.84
N GLN A 393 4.65 -6.12 25.62
CA GLN A 393 3.86 -6.52 26.79
C GLN A 393 2.37 -6.55 26.48
N ASN A 394 2.00 -6.72 25.20
CA ASN A 394 0.61 -6.73 24.80
C ASN A 394 -0.21 -7.81 25.51
N HIS A 395 -1.42 -7.44 25.86
CA HIS A 395 -2.46 -8.35 26.35
C HIS A 395 -3.62 -8.37 25.36
N ARG A 396 -4.22 -9.54 25.17
CA ARG A 396 -5.41 -9.70 24.36
C ARG A 396 -6.61 -9.03 25.04
N MET A 397 -7.52 -8.47 24.23
CA MET A 397 -8.73 -7.82 24.74
C MET A 397 -9.81 -8.82 25.14
N ASP A 398 -9.79 -10.03 24.57
CA ASP A 398 -10.67 -11.15 24.92
C ASP A 398 -10.23 -11.89 26.20
N GLU A 399 -9.09 -11.50 26.76
CA GLU A 399 -8.48 -12.10 27.96
C GLU A 399 -8.20 -13.62 27.84
N ASN A 400 -8.20 -14.17 26.62
CA ASN A 400 -7.93 -15.58 26.38
C ASN A 400 -6.43 -15.90 26.64
N PRO A 401 -6.09 -16.68 27.71
CA PRO A 401 -4.70 -16.96 28.05
C PRO A 401 -4.04 -17.99 27.10
N ASP A 402 -4.85 -18.79 26.42
CA ASP A 402 -4.38 -19.87 25.54
C ASP A 402 -4.08 -19.41 24.12
N ALA A 403 -4.58 -18.22 23.75
CA ALA A 403 -4.36 -17.63 22.43
C ALA A 403 -3.08 -16.80 22.37
N GLN A 404 -2.49 -16.73 21.17
CA GLN A 404 -1.29 -15.92 20.94
C GLN A 404 -1.58 -14.42 21.18
N ARG A 405 -0.69 -13.75 21.92
CA ARG A 405 -0.81 -12.33 22.28
C ARG A 405 0.17 -11.41 21.54
N SER A 406 1.13 -11.98 20.79
CA SER A 406 2.16 -11.19 20.12
C SER A 406 1.61 -10.41 18.94
N LEU A 407 1.88 -9.11 18.89
CA LEU A 407 1.62 -8.23 17.76
C LEU A 407 2.77 -8.25 16.74
N VAL A 408 3.94 -8.80 17.09
CA VAL A 408 5.13 -8.77 16.24
C VAL A 408 5.02 -9.83 15.15
N VAL A 409 5.20 -9.40 13.90
CA VAL A 409 5.22 -10.24 12.69
C VAL A 409 6.66 -10.63 12.33
N PHE A 410 7.56 -9.66 12.37
CA PHE A 410 8.99 -9.85 12.12
C PHE A 410 9.80 -8.88 12.96
N GLU A 411 10.94 -9.33 13.44
CA GLU A 411 11.89 -8.51 14.18
C GLU A 411 13.31 -9.01 13.89
N ASP A 412 14.24 -8.07 13.76
CA ASP A 412 15.68 -8.33 13.76
C ASP A 412 16.40 -7.42 14.76
N ALA A 413 17.72 -7.28 14.63
CA ALA A 413 18.50 -6.43 15.52
C ALA A 413 18.11 -4.94 15.42
N GLN A 414 17.66 -4.47 14.26
CA GLN A 414 17.46 -3.06 13.93
C GLN A 414 16.00 -2.63 13.95
N VAL A 415 15.09 -3.46 13.44
CA VAL A 415 13.70 -3.06 13.18
C VAL A 415 12.68 -4.04 13.75
N MET A 416 11.44 -3.55 13.88
CA MET A 416 10.28 -4.33 14.27
C MET A 416 9.13 -4.05 13.28
N LEU A 417 8.60 -5.10 12.67
CA LEU A 417 7.36 -5.12 11.88
C LEU A 417 6.26 -5.73 12.73
N PHE A 418 5.16 -5.03 12.89
CA PHE A 418 4.09 -5.42 13.82
C PHE A 418 2.71 -4.98 13.33
N VAL A 419 1.69 -5.58 13.91
CA VAL A 419 0.29 -5.14 13.77
C VAL A 419 0.00 -4.10 14.85
N PRO A 420 -0.40 -2.86 14.52
CA PRO A 420 -0.76 -1.87 15.52
C PRO A 420 -2.03 -2.30 16.27
N LYS A 421 -2.11 -1.97 17.57
CA LYS A 421 -3.29 -2.29 18.39
C LYS A 421 -4.56 -1.66 17.84
N ALA A 422 -4.46 -0.44 17.33
CA ALA A 422 -5.52 0.25 16.60
C ALA A 422 -5.10 0.37 15.13
N GLN A 423 -5.87 -0.23 14.23
CA GLN A 423 -5.62 -0.26 12.80
C GLN A 423 -6.53 0.74 12.07
N THR A 424 -6.00 1.44 11.08
CA THR A 424 -6.78 2.37 10.22
C THR A 424 -7.39 1.70 8.98
N SER A 425 -7.24 0.39 8.88
CA SER A 425 -7.93 -0.49 7.93
C SER A 425 -8.12 -1.84 8.60
N GLN A 426 -8.82 -2.78 7.96
CA GLN A 426 -8.93 -4.13 8.52
C GLN A 426 -7.58 -4.83 8.66
N TRP A 427 -6.64 -4.50 7.77
CA TRP A 427 -5.29 -5.04 7.77
C TRP A 427 -4.29 -3.90 7.68
N GLU A 428 -3.57 -3.69 8.74
CA GLU A 428 -2.49 -2.72 8.76
C GLU A 428 -1.26 -3.34 9.39
N LEU A 429 -0.10 -3.16 8.74
CA LEU A 429 1.20 -3.43 9.33
C LEU A 429 1.95 -2.11 9.54
N GLN A 430 2.75 -2.04 10.59
CA GLN A 430 3.65 -0.94 10.83
C GLN A 430 5.07 -1.45 11.02
N LEU A 431 6.03 -0.69 10.52
CA LEU A 431 7.46 -0.94 10.64
C LEU A 431 8.13 0.24 11.31
N MET A 432 8.94 -0.01 12.35
CA MET A 432 9.74 1.02 12.99
C MET A 432 11.13 0.52 13.39
N PRO A 433 12.16 1.40 13.42
CA PRO A 433 13.44 1.13 14.08
C PRO A 433 13.25 0.86 15.57
N LYS A 434 14.09 -0.01 16.12
CA LYS A 434 14.12 -0.29 17.59
C LYS A 434 14.86 0.77 18.36
N THR A 435 15.66 1.57 17.68
CA THR A 435 16.43 2.70 18.20
C THR A 435 15.90 4.03 17.69
N SER A 436 16.40 5.15 18.21
CA SER A 436 15.94 6.50 17.84
C SER A 436 16.46 6.96 16.46
N VAL A 437 16.24 6.16 15.44
CA VAL A 437 16.47 6.51 14.02
C VAL A 437 15.17 7.05 13.45
N GLY A 438 15.13 8.34 13.12
CA GLY A 438 13.90 9.03 12.76
C GLY A 438 13.71 9.28 11.26
N ASN A 439 14.76 9.16 10.46
CA ASN A 439 14.72 9.37 9.01
C ASN A 439 15.82 8.57 8.30
N ILE A 440 15.78 8.54 6.98
CA ILE A 440 16.73 7.77 6.18
C ILE A 440 18.16 8.31 6.22
N VAL A 441 18.38 9.56 6.60
CA VAL A 441 19.73 10.15 6.74
C VAL A 441 20.40 9.62 8.00
N GLU A 442 19.63 9.38 9.07
CA GLU A 442 20.11 8.76 10.30
C GLU A 442 20.33 7.24 10.15
N ALA A 443 19.64 6.61 9.19
CA ALA A 443 19.74 5.19 8.93
C ALA A 443 21.08 4.83 8.25
N ASP A 444 21.96 4.14 8.95
CA ASP A 444 23.19 3.57 8.38
C ASP A 444 22.88 2.39 7.43
N THR A 445 23.92 1.82 6.86
CA THR A 445 23.77 0.70 5.91
C THR A 445 23.06 -0.51 6.52
N ALA A 446 23.34 -0.84 7.79
CA ALA A 446 22.71 -1.98 8.46
C ALA A 446 21.22 -1.71 8.69
N MET A 447 20.88 -0.52 9.16
CA MET A 447 19.49 -0.10 9.36
C MET A 447 18.71 -0.07 8.03
N ARG A 448 19.30 0.50 6.95
CA ARG A 448 18.64 0.51 5.63
C ARG A 448 18.34 -0.89 5.10
N ARG A 449 19.32 -1.82 5.20
CA ARG A 449 19.12 -3.22 4.82
C ARG A 449 18.00 -3.90 5.61
N SER A 450 17.94 -3.65 6.91
CA SER A 450 16.86 -4.18 7.76
C SER A 450 15.50 -3.59 7.39
N LEU A 451 15.43 -2.27 7.11
CA LEU A 451 14.20 -1.61 6.64
C LEU A 451 13.73 -2.21 5.32
N ASP A 452 14.62 -2.32 4.33
CA ASP A 452 14.29 -2.84 3.00
C ASP A 452 13.81 -4.29 3.06
N ARG A 453 14.47 -5.13 3.87
CA ARG A 453 14.04 -6.51 4.13
C ARG A 453 12.67 -6.58 4.79
N ALA A 454 12.42 -5.75 5.79
CA ALA A 454 11.14 -5.74 6.51
C ALA A 454 10.00 -5.21 5.62
N ILE A 455 10.26 -4.23 4.74
CA ILE A 455 9.30 -3.75 3.73
C ILE A 455 8.92 -4.91 2.80
N LEU A 456 9.90 -5.67 2.29
CA LEU A 456 9.64 -6.82 1.43
C LEU A 456 8.80 -7.88 2.13
N ILE A 457 9.10 -8.19 3.39
CA ILE A 457 8.31 -9.14 4.20
C ILE A 457 6.87 -8.64 4.35
N ALA A 458 6.66 -7.36 4.69
CA ALA A 458 5.33 -6.78 4.85
C ALA A 458 4.49 -6.91 3.57
N VAL A 459 5.07 -6.57 2.41
CA VAL A 459 4.39 -6.63 1.12
C VAL A 459 4.04 -8.07 0.74
N LYS A 460 4.99 -9.02 0.89
CA LYS A 460 4.77 -10.43 0.59
C LYS A 460 3.72 -11.07 1.49
N VAL A 461 3.76 -10.78 2.79
CA VAL A 461 2.78 -11.30 3.75
C VAL A 461 1.37 -10.81 3.42
N LEU A 462 1.20 -9.51 3.18
CA LEU A 462 -0.10 -8.96 2.82
C LEU A 462 -0.60 -9.49 1.46
N GLY A 463 0.30 -9.67 0.49
CA GLY A 463 -0.01 -10.31 -0.78
C GLY A 463 -0.47 -11.76 -0.63
N ALA A 464 0.23 -12.55 0.21
CA ALA A 464 -0.14 -13.94 0.50
C ALA A 464 -1.50 -14.07 1.23
N LEU A 465 -1.89 -13.06 2.00
CA LEU A 465 -3.23 -12.96 2.59
C LEU A 465 -4.31 -12.56 1.57
N GLY A 466 -3.92 -12.24 0.33
CA GLY A 466 -4.82 -11.92 -0.78
C GLY A 466 -4.94 -10.43 -1.11
N ALA A 467 -4.16 -9.55 -0.50
CA ALA A 467 -4.15 -8.15 -0.87
C ALA A 467 -3.58 -7.96 -2.28
N THR A 468 -4.35 -7.34 -3.17
CA THR A 468 -3.94 -7.09 -4.57
C THR A 468 -3.18 -5.78 -4.72
N MET A 469 -3.41 -4.84 -3.82
CA MET A 469 -2.69 -3.56 -3.77
C MET A 469 -2.41 -3.13 -2.34
N ILE A 470 -1.19 -2.65 -2.09
CA ILE A 470 -0.72 -2.25 -0.77
C ILE A 470 -0.09 -0.86 -0.89
N THR A 471 -0.56 0.08 -0.09
CA THR A 471 0.02 1.42 0.01
C THR A 471 0.99 1.47 1.19
N GLY A 472 2.25 1.82 0.93
CA GLY A 472 3.25 2.12 1.96
C GLY A 472 3.36 3.64 2.15
N ILE A 473 3.37 4.10 3.40
CA ILE A 473 3.52 5.52 3.76
C ILE A 473 4.59 5.66 4.82
N GLU A 474 5.58 6.53 4.56
CA GLU A 474 6.64 6.84 5.50
C GLU A 474 6.30 8.10 6.32
N TYR A 475 6.46 8.02 7.63
CA TYR A 475 6.36 9.12 8.58
C TYR A 475 7.77 9.44 9.07
N SER A 476 8.43 10.33 8.37
CA SER A 476 9.85 10.66 8.57
C SER A 476 10.03 11.86 9.48
N LYS A 477 11.00 11.77 10.40
CA LYS A 477 11.47 12.91 11.20
C LYS A 477 12.15 13.94 10.29
N PRO A 478 11.99 15.24 10.52
CA PRO A 478 12.78 16.26 9.84
C PRO A 478 14.29 15.97 9.92
N VAL A 479 15.02 16.25 8.84
CA VAL A 479 16.47 16.03 8.76
C VAL A 479 17.22 16.92 9.77
N VAL A 480 16.72 18.15 9.99
CA VAL A 480 17.20 19.06 11.02
C VAL A 480 16.04 19.49 11.91
N ASN A 481 16.32 19.81 13.16
CA ASN A 481 15.36 20.31 14.15
C ASN A 481 14.19 19.34 14.46
N GLY A 482 14.37 18.03 14.16
CA GLY A 482 13.44 16.98 14.57
C GLY A 482 13.59 16.61 16.04
N ASP A 483 12.54 16.03 16.62
CA ASP A 483 12.59 15.54 18.00
C ASP A 483 13.51 14.31 18.12
N ALA A 484 14.38 14.28 19.11
CA ALA A 484 15.36 13.19 19.28
C ALA A 484 14.72 11.81 19.50
N ASP A 485 13.52 11.76 20.12
CA ASP A 485 12.80 10.51 20.37
C ASP A 485 11.95 10.05 19.19
N GLN A 486 11.75 10.91 18.16
CA GLN A 486 10.94 10.54 17.02
C GLN A 486 11.64 9.47 16.21
N ARG A 487 10.96 8.33 16.02
CA ARG A 487 11.41 7.24 15.15
C ARG A 487 10.72 7.31 13.79
N LEU A 488 11.42 6.81 12.80
CA LEU A 488 10.84 6.53 11.49
C LEU A 488 9.71 5.51 11.66
N LEU A 489 8.57 5.75 11.03
CA LEU A 489 7.47 4.81 10.99
C LEU A 489 7.03 4.61 9.55
N ILE A 490 6.82 3.38 9.13
CA ILE A 490 6.24 3.06 7.83
C ILE A 490 4.96 2.27 8.09
N ALA A 491 3.84 2.73 7.54
CA ALA A 491 2.57 2.03 7.59
C ALA A 491 2.28 1.37 6.23
N PHE A 492 1.80 0.13 6.27
CA PHE A 492 1.35 -0.64 5.10
C PHE A 492 -0.15 -0.84 5.19
N LEU A 493 -0.86 -0.27 4.24
CA LEU A 493 -2.32 -0.24 4.17
C LEU A 493 -2.77 -0.96 2.90
N PRO A 494 -3.23 -2.21 3.01
CA PRO A 494 -3.75 -2.92 1.86
C PRO A 494 -5.09 -2.32 1.43
N ARG A 495 -5.32 -2.31 0.13
CA ARG A 495 -6.62 -2.03 -0.45
C ARG A 495 -7.40 -3.34 -0.52
N LEU A 496 -8.44 -3.43 0.28
CA LEU A 496 -9.34 -4.57 0.30
C LEU A 496 -10.53 -4.31 -0.64
N PRO A 497 -11.20 -5.36 -1.14
CA PRO A 497 -12.39 -5.20 -1.98
C PRO A 497 -13.51 -4.43 -1.30
N GLU A 498 -13.56 -4.48 0.00
CA GLU A 498 -14.55 -3.83 0.84
C GLU A 498 -14.10 -2.43 1.21
N SER A 499 -14.88 -1.42 0.86
CA SER A 499 -14.65 -0.05 1.32
C SER A 499 -15.06 0.07 2.79
N PRO A 500 -14.28 0.79 3.62
CA PRO A 500 -14.70 1.10 4.99
C PRO A 500 -15.96 1.98 5.07
N GLY A 501 -16.37 2.58 3.95
CA GLY A 501 -17.53 3.45 3.85
C GLY A 501 -17.26 4.90 4.29
N ALA A 502 -18.09 5.81 3.80
CA ALA A 502 -17.92 7.25 4.00
C ALA A 502 -17.92 7.68 5.48
N PHE A 503 -18.71 7.00 6.32
CA PHE A 503 -18.73 7.29 7.76
C PHE A 503 -17.38 7.02 8.42
N SER A 504 -16.77 5.87 8.13
CA SER A 504 -15.47 5.50 8.70
C SER A 504 -14.38 6.45 8.23
N GLU A 505 -14.36 6.78 6.94
CA GLU A 505 -13.37 7.67 6.36
C GLU A 505 -13.52 9.10 6.86
N ALA A 506 -14.74 9.66 6.80
CA ALA A 506 -14.98 11.06 7.18
C ALA A 506 -14.84 11.30 8.68
N GLN A 507 -15.14 10.30 9.52
CA GLN A 507 -15.08 10.40 10.98
C GLN A 507 -13.79 9.82 11.57
N LEU A 508 -12.89 9.26 10.77
CA LEU A 508 -11.71 8.53 11.21
C LEU A 508 -12.05 7.44 12.26
N ARG A 509 -13.10 6.69 12.01
CA ARG A 509 -13.64 5.65 12.88
C ARG A 509 -13.60 4.31 12.16
N TRP A 510 -12.57 3.54 12.41
CA TRP A 510 -12.28 2.31 11.68
C TRP A 510 -12.89 1.10 12.38
N ILE A 511 -13.60 0.26 11.63
CA ILE A 511 -14.24 -0.94 12.16
C ILE A 511 -13.45 -2.16 11.72
N ASN A 512 -13.00 -2.97 12.69
CA ASN A 512 -12.26 -4.21 12.47
C ASN A 512 -13.10 -5.42 12.88
N GLY A 513 -13.01 -6.48 12.07
CA GLY A 513 -13.68 -7.74 12.31
C GLY A 513 -12.82 -8.83 12.96
N HIS A 514 -11.65 -8.48 13.50
CA HIS A 514 -10.72 -9.42 14.13
C HIS A 514 -9.89 -8.74 15.22
N TYR A 515 -9.31 -9.52 16.11
CA TYR A 515 -8.32 -9.02 17.05
C TYR A 515 -6.97 -8.80 16.35
N PRO A 516 -6.22 -7.76 16.70
CA PRO A 516 -4.92 -7.47 16.07
C PRO A 516 -3.90 -8.60 16.29
N GLU A 517 -3.99 -9.33 17.39
CA GLU A 517 -3.17 -10.51 17.71
C GLU A 517 -3.40 -11.67 16.73
N ASP A 518 -4.65 -11.90 16.36
CA ASP A 518 -5.06 -12.97 15.45
C ASP A 518 -4.59 -12.63 14.01
N PHE A 519 -4.70 -11.35 13.61
CA PHE A 519 -4.13 -10.90 12.37
C PHE A 519 -2.60 -11.02 12.35
N ALA A 520 -1.92 -10.71 13.46
CA ALA A 520 -0.48 -10.90 13.56
C ALA A 520 -0.10 -12.40 13.47
N GLN A 521 -0.91 -13.29 13.99
CA GLN A 521 -0.74 -14.75 13.84
C GLN A 521 -0.90 -15.17 12.39
N ALA A 522 -1.94 -14.72 11.68
CA ALA A 522 -2.13 -14.98 10.26
C ALA A 522 -0.94 -14.49 9.42
N CYS A 523 -0.43 -13.29 9.72
CA CYS A 523 0.77 -12.75 9.06
C CYS A 523 2.02 -13.62 9.28
N ARG A 524 2.21 -14.16 10.50
CA ARG A 524 3.35 -15.05 10.79
C ARG A 524 3.24 -16.39 10.07
N ALA A 525 2.05 -16.95 9.95
CA ALA A 525 1.81 -18.17 9.19
C ALA A 525 2.19 -17.99 7.71
N CYS A 526 1.70 -16.93 7.06
CA CYS A 526 2.06 -16.62 5.68
C CYS A 526 3.54 -16.31 5.46
N LYS A 527 4.22 -15.71 6.46
CA LYS A 527 5.67 -15.47 6.39
C LYS A 527 6.46 -16.79 6.35
N ALA A 528 6.05 -17.79 7.12
CA ALA A 528 6.72 -19.11 7.13
C ALA A 528 6.64 -19.78 5.76
N GLU A 529 5.50 -19.68 5.07
CA GLU A 529 5.31 -20.18 3.70
C GLU A 529 6.17 -19.45 2.68
N SER A 530 6.32 -18.12 2.82
CA SER A 530 7.03 -17.24 1.85
C SER A 530 8.56 -17.32 1.95
N VAL A 531 9.13 -17.81 3.04
CA VAL A 531 10.60 -17.92 3.27
C VAL A 531 11.10 -19.34 2.98
N ALA A 532 10.21 -20.34 2.92
CA ALA A 532 10.53 -21.73 2.63
C ALA A 532 10.60 -22.05 1.12
N GLY A 533 10.22 -21.16 0.23
CA GLY A 533 10.36 -21.23 -1.22
C GLY A 533 11.37 -20.21 -1.73
#